data_153baac88f484f82fe1c3cd6af5cb95b
#
_entry.id   153baac88f484f82fe1c3cd6af5cb95b
#
_cell.length_a   1.000
_cell.length_b   1.000
_cell.length_c   1.000
_cell.angle_alpha   90.00
_cell.angle_beta   90.00
_cell.angle_gamma   90.00
#
_symmetry.space_group_name_H-M   'P 1'
#
loop_
_entity.id
_entity.type
_entity.pdbx_description
1 polymer ?
#
loop_
_entity_poly.entity_id
_entity_poly.type
_entity_poly.pdbx_seq_one_letter_code
_entity_poly.pdbx_strand_id
1 'polypeptide(L)'
;VARRVHQVFGADTDVGKTIFSTALLLASAARGSKVAYVKPVSTGAQQDMDALHVRTFAPQVPTRTLVQFSEPVSPHMAAAMQASPDEHVRDAQIVERLRTWLHECGMEAAIVETAGGVHSPSPSGSSQADLLRPLRLPTILVGSSVLGGISSTRASFESLRMRGYDIDVVLMFTSPYYGNDTYLAQYFVEHGIPLFTIEKPPARVADTPTDVARMQTYYQHTLTTMAEVVQYLADQHARRYASLDTLGMRAHQHMWWPFTQHTRVAPQDVTIVDSAHSDFFEAHAPGQGTSPMMDGSASWWTQAVGHGHPRLALAAAYAAGRYGHVLSPSVAHEPAVRLAERLLGHDSSATLAPGRGWASRAFFTDDGSTGMEVA
;
A
#
# COMPACT_ATOMS: atom_id res chain seq x y z
N VAL A 1 -4.84 -10.51 19.70
CA VAL A 1 -5.23 -9.17 19.24
C VAL A 1 -4.37 -8.85 18.03
N ALA A 2 -5.00 -8.46 16.92
CA ALA A 2 -4.27 -8.08 15.71
C ALA A 2 -3.36 -6.89 16.00
N ARG A 3 -2.12 -6.94 15.53
CA ARG A 3 -1.12 -5.89 15.74
C ARG A 3 -1.45 -4.65 14.93
N ARG A 4 -1.25 -3.48 15.50
CA ARG A 4 -1.43 -2.19 14.82
C ARG A 4 -0.17 -1.84 14.01
N VAL A 5 -0.11 -2.26 12.78
CA VAL A 5 1.03 -1.96 11.89
C VAL A 5 0.59 -0.94 10.87
N HIS A 6 1.31 0.17 10.76
CA HIS A 6 1.09 1.19 9.73
C HIS A 6 2.33 1.37 8.89
N GLN A 7 2.14 1.52 7.59
CA GLN A 7 3.22 1.89 6.68
C GLN A 7 3.19 3.38 6.39
N VAL A 8 4.38 3.98 6.31
CA VAL A 8 4.56 5.41 6.07
C VAL A 8 5.12 5.59 4.66
N PHE A 9 4.30 6.15 3.77
CA PHE A 9 4.73 6.61 2.45
C PHE A 9 4.95 8.10 2.45
N GLY A 10 5.90 8.57 1.64
CA GLY A 10 6.07 9.99 1.35
C GLY A 10 5.54 10.34 -0.03
N ALA A 11 4.94 11.52 -0.17
CA ALA A 11 4.61 12.08 -1.48
C ALA A 11 5.88 12.32 -2.33
N ASP A 12 7.02 12.48 -1.66
CA ASP A 12 8.33 12.62 -2.28
C ASP A 12 9.43 12.19 -1.29
N THR A 13 10.70 12.29 -1.71
CA THR A 13 11.86 12.28 -0.83
C THR A 13 11.86 13.55 0.02
N ASP A 14 12.44 13.49 1.22
CA ASP A 14 12.62 14.62 2.16
C ASP A 14 11.34 15.35 2.61
N VAL A 15 10.17 14.71 2.49
CA VAL A 15 8.91 15.26 3.02
C VAL A 15 8.78 15.12 4.54
N GLY A 16 9.73 14.46 5.21
CA GLY A 16 9.79 14.32 6.67
C GLY A 16 9.26 12.99 7.20
N LYS A 17 9.23 11.92 6.40
CA LYS A 17 8.79 10.57 6.85
C LYS A 17 9.39 10.19 8.19
N THR A 18 10.70 10.26 8.34
CA THR A 18 11.43 9.87 9.55
C THR A 18 11.08 10.74 10.75
N ILE A 19 10.82 12.03 10.52
CA ILE A 19 10.38 12.96 11.57
C ILE A 19 9.00 12.55 12.09
N PHE A 20 8.03 12.32 11.18
CA PHE A 20 6.70 11.87 11.55
C PHE A 20 6.71 10.47 12.16
N SER A 21 7.47 9.53 11.61
CA SER A 21 7.64 8.19 12.18
C SER A 21 8.15 8.26 13.62
N THR A 22 9.19 9.07 13.87
CA THR A 22 9.76 9.25 15.22
C THR A 22 8.73 9.87 16.17
N ALA A 23 8.02 10.90 15.74
CA ALA A 23 7.00 11.57 16.56
C ALA A 23 5.83 10.62 16.92
N LEU A 24 5.38 9.79 15.97
CA LEU A 24 4.36 8.77 16.22
C LEU A 24 4.84 7.68 17.18
N LEU A 25 6.10 7.25 17.06
CA LEU A 25 6.70 6.29 17.97
C LEU A 25 6.80 6.82 19.39
N LEU A 26 7.23 8.07 19.56
CA LEU A 26 7.29 8.74 20.86
C LEU A 26 5.90 8.89 21.49
N ALA A 27 4.92 9.33 20.72
CA ALA A 27 3.53 9.46 21.19
C ALA A 27 2.93 8.11 21.56
N SER A 28 3.20 7.05 20.78
CA SER A 28 2.76 5.69 21.08
C SER A 28 3.39 5.15 22.36
N ALA A 29 4.70 5.35 22.55
CA ALA A 29 5.43 4.91 23.73
C ALA A 29 4.97 5.68 24.98
N ALA A 30 4.71 6.99 24.87
CA ALA A 30 4.18 7.81 25.95
C ALA A 30 2.79 7.35 26.43
N ARG A 31 2.02 6.67 25.58
CA ARG A 31 0.74 6.03 25.92
C ARG A 31 0.90 4.59 26.47
N GLY A 32 2.12 4.15 26.68
CA GLY A 32 2.42 2.81 27.22
C GLY A 32 2.37 1.68 26.18
N SER A 33 2.20 1.98 24.89
CA SER A 33 2.20 0.95 23.83
C SER A 33 3.61 0.45 23.55
N LYS A 34 3.77 -0.87 23.44
CA LYS A 34 5.00 -1.49 22.94
C LYS A 34 5.05 -1.34 21.42
N VAL A 35 5.88 -0.43 20.94
CA VAL A 35 5.96 -0.08 19.51
C VAL A 35 7.37 -0.30 18.97
N ALA A 36 7.47 -0.65 17.68
CA ALA A 36 8.73 -0.84 16.98
C ALA A 36 8.78 -0.05 15.66
N TYR A 37 10.00 0.17 15.17
CA TYR A 37 10.28 0.77 13.89
C TYR A 37 11.00 -0.21 12.97
N VAL A 38 10.56 -0.28 11.72
CA VAL A 38 11.26 -1.05 10.69
C VAL A 38 11.35 -0.29 9.39
N LYS A 39 12.53 -0.34 8.78
CA LYS A 39 12.78 0.15 7.43
C LYS A 39 13.10 -1.04 6.52
N PRO A 40 12.23 -1.37 5.56
CA PRO A 40 12.45 -2.53 4.68
C PRO A 40 13.71 -2.39 3.83
N VAL A 41 13.96 -1.19 3.30
CA VAL A 41 15.13 -0.91 2.47
C VAL A 41 15.70 0.46 2.84
N SER A 42 17.01 0.54 2.97
CA SER A 42 17.75 1.79 3.15
C SER A 42 18.97 1.84 2.24
N THR A 43 19.37 3.05 1.83
CA THR A 43 20.53 3.34 0.99
C THR A 43 21.32 4.50 1.57
N GLY A 44 22.64 4.55 1.33
CA GLY A 44 23.42 5.77 1.49
C GLY A 44 24.37 5.84 2.68
N ALA A 45 24.55 4.79 3.47
CA ALA A 45 25.57 4.75 4.52
C ALA A 45 25.85 3.32 4.96
N GLN A 46 26.93 3.11 5.71
CA GLN A 46 27.19 1.82 6.38
C GLN A 46 26.11 1.47 7.42
N GLN A 47 25.36 2.47 7.88
CA GLN A 47 24.20 2.29 8.75
C GLN A 47 23.03 3.17 8.28
N ASP A 48 21.82 2.69 8.51
CA ASP A 48 20.61 3.42 8.19
C ASP A 48 20.47 4.70 9.04
N MET A 49 20.53 5.86 8.37
CA MET A 49 20.47 7.16 9.03
C MET A 49 19.09 7.44 9.62
N ASP A 50 18.02 6.90 9.02
CA ASP A 50 16.66 7.05 9.54
C ASP A 50 16.48 6.21 10.81
N ALA A 51 16.97 4.97 10.81
CA ALA A 51 16.98 4.14 12.01
C ALA A 51 17.90 4.72 13.11
N LEU A 52 19.00 5.37 12.73
CA LEU A 52 19.86 6.09 13.69
C LEU A 52 19.11 7.28 14.31
N HIS A 53 18.38 8.04 13.50
CA HIS A 53 17.54 9.15 13.99
C HIS A 53 16.50 8.65 15.00
N VAL A 54 15.78 7.58 14.68
CA VAL A 54 14.82 6.98 15.61
C VAL A 54 15.51 6.52 16.91
N ARG A 55 16.64 5.83 16.83
CA ARG A 55 17.41 5.40 18.03
C ARG A 55 17.88 6.57 18.88
N THR A 56 18.23 7.70 18.26
CA THR A 56 18.68 8.89 18.97
C THR A 56 17.55 9.55 19.78
N PHE A 57 16.36 9.65 19.18
CA PHE A 57 15.25 10.40 19.80
C PHE A 57 14.23 9.51 20.53
N ALA A 58 14.13 8.23 20.16
CA ALA A 58 13.28 7.24 20.78
C ALA A 58 14.07 5.96 21.14
N PRO A 59 15.07 6.04 22.03
CA PRO A 59 16.01 4.94 22.33
C PRO A 59 15.34 3.69 22.89
N GLN A 60 14.16 3.82 23.49
CA GLN A 60 13.37 2.71 24.00
C GLN A 60 12.65 1.91 22.91
N VAL A 61 12.62 2.40 21.66
CA VAL A 61 11.91 1.78 20.55
C VAL A 61 12.86 0.85 19.79
N PRO A 62 12.58 -0.47 19.71
CA PRO A 62 13.33 -1.37 18.86
C PRO A 62 13.28 -0.94 17.40
N THR A 63 14.45 -0.86 16.77
CA THR A 63 14.58 -0.45 15.36
C THR A 63 15.24 -1.54 14.53
N ARG A 64 14.76 -1.75 13.31
CA ARG A 64 15.31 -2.73 12.36
C ARG A 64 15.36 -2.17 10.95
N THR A 65 16.50 -2.37 10.27
CA THR A 65 16.62 -2.24 8.82
C THR A 65 16.81 -3.62 8.23
N LEU A 66 16.01 -4.00 7.23
CA LEU A 66 16.03 -5.37 6.70
C LEU A 66 17.07 -5.53 5.59
N VAL A 67 17.18 -4.51 4.73
CA VAL A 67 18.16 -4.48 3.64
C VAL A 67 18.84 -3.11 3.63
N GLN A 68 20.15 -3.10 3.77
CA GLN A 68 20.98 -1.89 3.77
C GLN A 68 21.95 -1.92 2.60
N PHE A 69 21.96 -0.84 1.83
CA PHE A 69 22.92 -0.60 0.77
C PHE A 69 23.85 0.58 1.13
N SER A 70 25.13 0.49 0.82
CA SER A 70 26.14 1.52 1.15
C SER A 70 26.04 2.77 0.26
N GLU A 71 25.65 2.58 -0.99
CA GLU A 71 25.64 3.66 -1.97
C GLU A 71 24.42 4.58 -1.80
N PRO A 72 24.61 5.93 -1.81
CA PRO A 72 23.54 6.92 -1.63
C PRO A 72 22.78 7.19 -2.94
N VAL A 73 22.29 6.15 -3.54
CA VAL A 73 21.50 6.18 -4.79
C VAL A 73 20.18 5.44 -4.59
N SER A 74 19.31 5.48 -5.59
CA SER A 74 18.04 4.76 -5.51
C SER A 74 18.26 3.25 -5.33
N PRO A 75 17.37 2.55 -4.59
CA PRO A 75 17.58 1.15 -4.20
C PRO A 75 17.92 0.18 -5.33
N HIS A 76 17.31 0.34 -6.51
CA HIS A 76 17.62 -0.52 -7.66
C HIS A 76 19.05 -0.32 -8.19
N MET A 77 19.55 0.91 -8.18
CA MET A 77 20.94 1.21 -8.56
C MET A 77 21.91 0.70 -7.50
N ALA A 78 21.61 0.95 -6.23
CA ALA A 78 22.42 0.47 -5.12
C ALA A 78 22.53 -1.06 -5.13
N ALA A 79 21.44 -1.76 -5.39
CA ALA A 79 21.42 -3.21 -5.54
C ALA A 79 22.27 -3.69 -6.72
N ALA A 80 22.19 -3.01 -7.88
CA ALA A 80 22.99 -3.34 -9.06
C ALA A 80 24.51 -3.11 -8.84
N MET A 81 24.88 -2.15 -7.99
CA MET A 81 26.28 -1.85 -7.68
C MET A 81 26.91 -2.82 -6.67
N GLN A 82 26.10 -3.41 -5.76
CA GLN A 82 26.60 -4.23 -4.66
C GLN A 82 26.52 -5.73 -4.89
N ALA A 83 25.60 -6.18 -5.73
CA ALA A 83 25.34 -7.60 -5.87
C ALA A 83 26.12 -8.23 -7.01
N SER A 84 26.66 -9.44 -6.79
CA SER A 84 26.87 -10.39 -7.87
C SER A 84 25.51 -10.76 -8.48
N PRO A 85 25.42 -11.17 -9.76
CA PRO A 85 24.15 -11.45 -10.44
C PRO A 85 23.21 -12.42 -9.68
N ASP A 86 23.77 -13.30 -8.85
CA ASP A 86 23.04 -14.30 -8.08
C ASP A 86 22.56 -13.83 -6.70
N GLU A 87 22.96 -12.65 -6.24
CA GLU A 87 22.66 -12.10 -4.90
C GLU A 87 21.61 -10.99 -4.90
N HIS A 88 20.91 -10.75 -6.01
CA HIS A 88 19.87 -9.72 -6.07
C HIS A 88 18.72 -10.02 -5.11
N VAL A 89 18.49 -9.11 -4.16
CA VAL A 89 17.37 -9.20 -3.23
C VAL A 89 16.07 -8.92 -3.98
N ARG A 90 15.22 -9.95 -4.10
CA ARG A 90 13.91 -9.85 -4.77
C ARG A 90 12.86 -9.27 -3.83
N ASP A 91 11.87 -8.58 -4.39
CA ASP A 91 10.76 -7.99 -3.65
C ASP A 91 10.05 -8.99 -2.74
N ALA A 92 9.78 -10.21 -3.22
CA ALA A 92 9.17 -11.27 -2.44
C ALA A 92 9.99 -11.63 -1.17
N GLN A 93 11.32 -11.59 -1.26
CA GLN A 93 12.19 -11.84 -0.09
C GLN A 93 12.13 -10.71 0.94
N ILE A 94 11.99 -9.45 0.48
CA ILE A 94 11.83 -8.30 1.37
C ILE A 94 10.49 -8.39 2.10
N VAL A 95 9.42 -8.71 1.37
CA VAL A 95 8.08 -8.88 1.94
C VAL A 95 8.07 -10.01 2.97
N GLU A 96 8.67 -11.15 2.66
CA GLU A 96 8.74 -12.29 3.57
C GLU A 96 9.55 -11.98 4.84
N ARG A 97 10.73 -11.36 4.69
CA ARG A 97 11.54 -10.90 5.85
C ARG A 97 10.76 -9.93 6.72
N LEU A 98 9.97 -9.03 6.11
CA LEU A 98 9.15 -8.06 6.85
C LEU A 98 8.00 -8.75 7.57
N ARG A 99 7.29 -9.69 6.94
CA ARG A 99 6.24 -10.51 7.58
C ARG A 99 6.79 -11.28 8.78
N THR A 100 7.91 -11.99 8.58
CA THR A 100 8.58 -12.76 9.65
C THR A 100 8.94 -11.85 10.81
N TRP A 101 9.60 -10.71 10.53
CA TRP A 101 9.98 -9.79 11.59
C TRP A 101 8.77 -9.20 12.33
N LEU A 102 7.74 -8.77 11.61
CA LEU A 102 6.50 -8.28 12.21
C LEU A 102 5.82 -9.35 13.07
N HIS A 103 5.93 -10.62 12.70
CA HIS A 103 5.39 -11.74 13.49
C HIS A 103 6.18 -11.96 14.77
N GLU A 104 7.51 -11.88 14.71
CA GLU A 104 8.44 -12.23 15.80
C GLU A 104 8.73 -11.08 16.77
N CYS A 105 8.56 -9.81 16.34
CA CYS A 105 9.02 -8.66 17.11
C CYS A 105 8.35 -8.48 18.48
N GLY A 106 7.26 -9.18 18.79
CA GLY A 106 6.59 -9.15 20.10
C GLY A 106 5.95 -7.80 20.47
N MET A 107 5.85 -6.86 19.54
CA MET A 107 5.32 -5.52 19.76
C MET A 107 3.81 -5.44 19.48
N GLU A 108 3.11 -4.53 20.14
CA GLU A 108 1.67 -4.28 19.94
C GLU A 108 1.42 -3.45 18.67
N ALA A 109 2.38 -2.60 18.32
CA ALA A 109 2.31 -1.75 17.15
C ALA A 109 3.68 -1.65 16.44
N ALA A 110 3.67 -1.31 15.16
CA ALA A 110 4.88 -1.04 14.40
C ALA A 110 4.65 0.03 13.33
N ILE A 111 5.71 0.78 13.06
CA ILE A 111 5.80 1.71 11.94
C ILE A 111 6.77 1.12 10.91
N VAL A 112 6.28 0.94 9.69
CA VAL A 112 7.06 0.49 8.52
C VAL A 112 7.33 1.70 7.64
N GLU A 113 8.56 2.20 7.60
CA GLU A 113 8.90 3.39 6.82
C GLU A 113 9.48 3.03 5.45
N THR A 114 8.90 3.58 4.38
CA THR A 114 9.37 3.36 3.00
C THR A 114 10.58 4.20 2.63
N ALA A 115 11.33 3.76 1.64
CA ALA A 115 12.45 4.52 1.06
C ALA A 115 11.96 5.47 -0.06
N GLY A 116 12.25 6.76 0.05
CA GLY A 116 11.84 7.75 -0.96
C GLY A 116 10.34 8.00 -1.04
N GLY A 117 9.83 8.32 -2.21
CA GLY A 117 8.41 8.53 -2.48
C GLY A 117 7.68 7.24 -2.89
N VAL A 118 6.36 7.36 -3.13
CA VAL A 118 5.47 6.23 -3.51
C VAL A 118 6.00 5.43 -4.72
N HIS A 119 6.55 6.12 -5.70
CA HIS A 119 7.08 5.52 -6.93
C HIS A 119 8.60 5.31 -6.92
N SER A 120 9.29 5.56 -5.81
CA SER A 120 10.72 5.25 -5.73
C SER A 120 10.93 3.76 -5.95
N PRO A 121 11.94 3.38 -6.78
CA PRO A 121 12.15 1.98 -7.12
C PRO A 121 12.62 1.15 -5.92
N SER A 122 12.15 -0.08 -5.85
CA SER A 122 12.67 -1.13 -4.99
C SER A 122 14.02 -1.65 -5.52
N PRO A 123 14.73 -2.52 -4.80
CA PRO A 123 15.91 -3.19 -5.33
C PRO A 123 15.66 -3.97 -6.63
N SER A 124 14.46 -4.51 -6.84
CA SER A 124 14.07 -5.21 -8.07
C SER A 124 13.58 -4.29 -9.19
N GLY A 125 13.50 -2.98 -8.96
CA GLY A 125 13.01 -1.99 -9.92
C GLY A 125 11.49 -1.76 -9.93
N SER A 126 10.71 -2.49 -9.14
CA SER A 126 9.30 -2.18 -8.90
C SER A 126 9.15 -0.90 -8.06
N SER A 127 7.94 -0.32 -7.97
CA SER A 127 7.73 0.81 -7.07
C SER A 127 7.63 0.38 -5.61
N GLN A 128 7.92 1.29 -4.66
CA GLN A 128 7.66 1.04 -3.23
C GLN A 128 6.19 0.65 -2.98
N ALA A 129 5.27 1.26 -3.72
CA ALA A 129 3.85 0.92 -3.64
C ALA A 129 3.53 -0.48 -4.17
N ASP A 130 4.24 -0.98 -5.18
CA ASP A 130 4.05 -2.35 -5.66
C ASP A 130 4.74 -3.38 -4.76
N LEU A 131 5.94 -3.05 -4.21
CA LEU A 131 6.68 -3.88 -3.26
C LEU A 131 5.86 -4.22 -2.00
N LEU A 132 5.27 -3.22 -1.36
CA LEU A 132 4.63 -3.39 -0.05
C LEU A 132 3.14 -3.77 -0.12
N ARG A 133 2.55 -3.72 -1.31
CA ARG A 133 1.14 -4.06 -1.54
C ARG A 133 0.71 -5.41 -0.97
N PRO A 134 1.51 -6.50 -1.08
CA PRO A 134 1.16 -7.80 -0.52
C PRO A 134 0.91 -7.83 0.99
N LEU A 135 1.37 -6.84 1.73
CA LEU A 135 1.22 -6.78 3.18
C LEU A 135 -0.12 -6.21 3.64
N ARG A 136 -0.85 -5.53 2.76
CA ARG A 136 -2.17 -4.93 3.07
C ARG A 136 -2.18 -4.08 4.35
N LEU A 137 -1.08 -3.39 4.62
CA LEU A 137 -0.96 -2.53 5.78
C LEU A 137 -1.72 -1.20 5.55
N PRO A 138 -2.46 -0.70 6.55
CA PRO A 138 -3.00 0.65 6.51
C PRO A 138 -1.88 1.68 6.40
N THR A 139 -2.17 2.77 5.70
CA THR A 139 -1.15 3.71 5.21
C THR A 139 -1.28 5.07 5.86
N ILE A 140 -0.15 5.62 6.25
CA ILE A 140 0.06 7.03 6.57
C ILE A 140 0.75 7.66 5.37
N LEU A 141 0.16 8.69 4.76
CA LEU A 141 0.79 9.44 3.68
C LEU A 141 1.39 10.74 4.22
N VAL A 142 2.69 10.92 4.06
CA VAL A 142 3.36 12.19 4.39
C VAL A 142 3.37 13.08 3.16
N GLY A 143 2.59 14.16 3.23
CA GLY A 143 2.45 15.15 2.17
C GLY A 143 3.64 16.11 2.08
N SER A 144 3.75 16.80 0.96
CA SER A 144 4.83 17.75 0.69
C SER A 144 4.38 19.20 0.98
N SER A 145 5.12 19.90 1.82
CA SER A 145 4.86 21.28 2.23
C SER A 145 5.62 22.36 1.43
N VAL A 146 6.30 21.94 0.34
CA VAL A 146 7.06 22.86 -0.53
C VAL A 146 6.31 23.16 -1.84
N LEU A 147 6.83 24.06 -2.65
CA LEU A 147 6.27 24.36 -3.97
C LEU A 147 6.11 23.08 -4.81
N GLY A 148 4.95 22.89 -5.43
CA GLY A 148 4.61 21.65 -6.16
C GLY A 148 4.05 20.54 -5.27
N GLY A 149 4.06 20.71 -3.95
CA GLY A 149 3.65 19.70 -2.97
C GLY A 149 2.17 19.30 -3.04
N ILE A 150 1.29 20.19 -3.44
CA ILE A 150 -0.12 19.86 -3.70
C ILE A 150 -0.20 18.79 -4.79
N SER A 151 0.46 19.02 -5.92
CA SER A 151 0.45 18.09 -7.06
C SER A 151 1.06 16.73 -6.71
N SER A 152 2.25 16.72 -6.08
CA SER A 152 2.93 15.45 -5.71
C SER A 152 2.14 14.66 -4.66
N THR A 153 1.52 15.34 -3.68
CA THR A 153 0.72 14.67 -2.64
C THR A 153 -0.55 14.05 -3.22
N ARG A 154 -1.28 14.78 -4.09
CA ARG A 154 -2.46 14.23 -4.77
C ARG A 154 -2.11 13.06 -5.69
N ALA A 155 -1.07 13.20 -6.52
CA ALA A 155 -0.63 12.12 -7.40
C ALA A 155 -0.23 10.85 -6.61
N SER A 156 0.44 11.01 -5.47
CA SER A 156 0.80 9.91 -4.57
C SER A 156 -0.44 9.26 -3.96
N PHE A 157 -1.39 10.05 -3.50
CA PHE A 157 -2.68 9.58 -2.98
C PHE A 157 -3.45 8.76 -4.03
N GLU A 158 -3.66 9.32 -5.21
CA GLU A 158 -4.38 8.66 -6.30
C GLU A 158 -3.69 7.36 -6.73
N SER A 159 -2.36 7.37 -6.80
CA SER A 159 -1.57 6.19 -7.13
C SER A 159 -1.70 5.06 -6.09
N LEU A 160 -1.70 5.39 -4.81
CA LEU A 160 -1.92 4.42 -3.73
C LEU A 160 -3.35 3.87 -3.77
N ARG A 161 -4.36 4.73 -3.97
CA ARG A 161 -5.76 4.32 -4.08
C ARG A 161 -5.99 3.36 -5.26
N MET A 162 -5.42 3.64 -6.43
CA MET A 162 -5.50 2.74 -7.60
C MET A 162 -4.87 1.37 -7.35
N ARG A 163 -3.96 1.25 -6.37
CA ARG A 163 -3.33 -0.01 -5.96
C ARG A 163 -4.04 -0.69 -4.80
N GLY A 164 -5.17 -0.14 -4.35
CA GLY A 164 -5.98 -0.73 -3.29
C GLY A 164 -5.46 -0.46 -1.88
N TYR A 165 -4.65 0.58 -1.68
CA TYR A 165 -4.25 1.01 -0.34
C TYR A 165 -5.37 1.77 0.38
N ASP A 166 -5.54 1.46 1.66
CA ASP A 166 -6.31 2.29 2.59
C ASP A 166 -5.36 3.31 3.22
N ILE A 167 -5.68 4.59 3.02
CA ILE A 167 -4.94 5.69 3.59
C ILE A 167 -5.77 6.21 4.77
N ASP A 168 -5.28 5.95 5.98
CA ASP A 168 -5.99 6.31 7.21
C ASP A 168 -5.83 7.79 7.54
N VAL A 169 -4.66 8.37 7.23
CA VAL A 169 -4.33 9.74 7.58
C VAL A 169 -3.29 10.34 6.63
N VAL A 170 -3.37 11.63 6.44
CA VAL A 170 -2.31 12.42 5.81
C VAL A 170 -1.63 13.27 6.87
N LEU A 171 -0.30 13.22 6.88
CA LEU A 171 0.53 14.06 7.77
C LEU A 171 1.36 15.01 6.92
N MET A 172 1.52 16.26 7.34
CA MET A 172 2.43 17.17 6.66
C MET A 172 2.89 18.30 7.59
N PHE A 173 3.97 18.94 7.22
CA PHE A 173 4.39 20.16 7.89
C PHE A 173 3.48 21.32 7.48
N THR A 174 3.23 22.23 8.41
CA THR A 174 2.56 23.50 8.12
C THR A 174 3.29 24.23 6.99
N SER A 175 2.52 24.87 6.11
CA SER A 175 3.04 25.55 4.93
C SER A 175 2.46 26.96 4.79
N PRO A 176 2.75 27.88 5.71
CA PRO A 176 2.11 29.22 5.75
C PRO A 176 2.33 30.02 4.46
N TYR A 177 3.48 29.84 3.81
CA TYR A 177 3.81 30.57 2.59
C TYR A 177 3.11 30.00 1.35
N TYR A 178 3.03 28.66 1.21
CA TYR A 178 2.44 28.00 0.03
C TYR A 178 0.97 27.61 0.24
N GLY A 179 0.48 27.55 1.47
CA GLY A 179 -0.88 27.15 1.80
C GLY A 179 -1.25 25.71 1.42
N ASN A 180 -0.25 24.83 1.25
CA ASN A 180 -0.46 23.44 0.81
C ASN A 180 -1.32 22.67 1.80
N ASP A 181 -1.09 22.83 3.09
CA ASP A 181 -1.81 22.20 4.18
C ASP A 181 -3.29 22.60 4.19
N THR A 182 -3.59 23.87 4.02
CA THR A 182 -4.97 24.39 3.98
C THR A 182 -5.73 23.83 2.77
N TYR A 183 -5.12 23.87 1.58
CA TYR A 183 -5.73 23.31 0.37
C TYR A 183 -5.95 21.80 0.46
N LEU A 184 -4.92 21.06 0.88
CA LEU A 184 -4.98 19.62 0.98
C LEU A 184 -5.91 19.12 2.09
N ALA A 185 -6.04 19.87 3.20
CA ALA A 185 -7.02 19.54 4.24
C ALA A 185 -8.46 19.52 3.67
N GLN A 186 -8.82 20.54 2.88
CA GLN A 186 -10.13 20.58 2.21
C GLN A 186 -10.28 19.42 1.22
N TYR A 187 -9.28 19.16 0.39
CA TYR A 187 -9.30 18.05 -0.57
C TYR A 187 -9.48 16.70 0.11
N PHE A 188 -8.77 16.42 1.20
CA PHE A 188 -8.84 15.13 1.89
C PHE A 188 -10.12 14.94 2.71
N VAL A 189 -10.75 16.01 3.18
CA VAL A 189 -12.08 15.94 3.82
C VAL A 189 -13.12 15.35 2.87
N GLU A 190 -13.09 15.70 1.59
CA GLU A 190 -13.99 15.14 0.57
C GLU A 190 -13.78 13.62 0.36
N HIS A 191 -12.61 13.11 0.74
CA HIS A 191 -12.26 11.69 0.69
C HIS A 191 -12.44 10.98 2.04
N GLY A 192 -12.93 11.66 3.07
CA GLY A 192 -13.11 11.13 4.42
C GLY A 192 -11.79 10.84 5.15
N ILE A 193 -10.69 11.50 4.75
CA ILE A 193 -9.35 11.29 5.31
C ILE A 193 -8.93 12.56 6.07
N PRO A 194 -8.58 12.47 7.36
CA PRO A 194 -8.08 13.62 8.08
C PRO A 194 -6.64 13.95 7.68
N LEU A 195 -6.33 15.24 7.68
CA LEU A 195 -4.99 15.77 7.55
C LEU A 195 -4.57 16.43 8.85
N PHE A 196 -3.44 15.98 9.41
CA PHE A 196 -2.84 16.59 10.59
C PHE A 196 -1.53 17.29 10.23
N THR A 197 -1.29 18.40 10.87
CA THR A 197 -0.08 19.20 10.65
C THR A 197 0.70 19.39 11.93
N ILE A 198 2.02 19.47 11.78
CA ILE A 198 2.94 19.99 12.78
C ILE A 198 3.86 21.02 12.13
N GLU A 199 4.50 21.86 12.93
CA GLU A 199 5.50 22.79 12.43
C GLU A 199 6.71 22.06 11.86
N LYS A 200 7.45 22.72 10.96
CA LYS A 200 8.71 22.17 10.45
C LYS A 200 9.72 22.03 11.58
N PRO A 201 10.55 20.97 11.54
CA PRO A 201 11.63 20.84 12.51
C PRO A 201 12.59 22.03 12.42
N PRO A 202 13.29 22.36 13.53
CA PRO A 202 14.29 23.43 13.51
C PRO A 202 15.39 23.11 12.50
N ALA A 203 15.92 24.16 11.87
CA ALA A 203 17.07 24.01 10.96
C ALA A 203 18.25 23.39 11.72
N ARG A 204 18.94 22.44 11.06
CA ARG A 204 20.11 21.80 11.65
C ARG A 204 21.21 22.80 11.94
N VAL A 205 21.93 22.57 13.05
CA VAL A 205 23.11 23.33 13.42
C VAL A 205 24.33 22.41 13.49
N ALA A 206 25.51 22.97 13.29
CA ALA A 206 26.76 22.20 13.23
C ALA A 206 27.14 21.55 14.58
N ASP A 207 26.75 22.19 15.69
CA ASP A 207 26.97 21.65 17.05
C ASP A 207 25.95 20.52 17.33
N THR A 208 26.43 19.28 17.31
CA THR A 208 25.59 18.08 17.46
C THR A 208 24.81 18.04 18.77
N PRO A 209 25.36 18.34 19.96
CA PRO A 209 24.59 18.39 21.20
C PRO A 209 23.44 19.39 21.16
N THR A 210 23.71 20.60 20.64
CA THR A 210 22.67 21.64 20.47
C THR A 210 21.60 21.19 19.48
N ASP A 211 21.96 20.57 18.36
CA ASP A 211 21.01 20.06 17.37
C ASP A 211 20.09 18.99 18.00
N VAL A 212 20.65 18.06 18.74
CA VAL A 212 19.90 17.01 19.45
C VAL A 212 18.94 17.64 20.48
N ALA A 213 19.40 18.59 21.28
CA ALA A 213 18.55 19.25 22.30
C ALA A 213 17.37 20.00 21.65
N ARG A 214 17.61 20.72 20.53
CA ARG A 214 16.56 21.41 19.77
C ARG A 214 15.52 20.44 19.21
N MET A 215 15.97 19.31 18.66
CA MET A 215 15.09 18.29 18.14
C MET A 215 14.31 17.58 19.27
N GLN A 216 14.89 17.35 20.43
CA GLN A 216 14.17 16.82 21.59
C GLN A 216 13.04 17.76 22.02
N THR A 217 13.33 19.07 22.14
CA THR A 217 12.29 20.09 22.42
C THR A 217 11.21 20.10 21.35
N TYR A 218 11.58 20.03 20.09
CA TYR A 218 10.64 19.95 18.97
C TYR A 218 9.70 18.75 19.13
N TYR A 219 10.22 17.54 19.39
CA TYR A 219 9.38 16.35 19.59
C TYR A 219 8.46 16.48 20.81
N GLN A 220 8.91 17.11 21.88
CA GLN A 220 8.05 17.39 23.05
C GLN A 220 6.85 18.27 22.68
N HIS A 221 7.06 19.29 21.85
CA HIS A 221 5.97 20.17 21.38
C HIS A 221 5.00 19.44 20.44
N THR A 222 5.45 18.44 19.70
CA THR A 222 4.57 17.69 18.77
C THR A 222 3.77 16.59 19.45
N LEU A 223 4.09 16.21 20.70
CA LEU A 223 3.49 15.04 21.37
C LEU A 223 1.97 15.09 21.44
N THR A 224 1.36 16.24 21.73
CA THR A 224 -0.09 16.37 21.85
C THR A 224 -0.77 16.02 20.53
N THR A 225 -0.38 16.68 19.44
CA THR A 225 -0.94 16.42 18.11
C THR A 225 -0.69 14.97 17.67
N MET A 226 0.51 14.45 17.91
CA MET A 226 0.82 13.07 17.53
C MET A 226 0.07 12.05 18.40
N ALA A 227 -0.26 12.35 19.65
CA ALA A 227 -1.12 11.51 20.48
C ALA A 227 -2.55 11.43 19.95
N GLU A 228 -3.09 12.53 19.40
CA GLU A 228 -4.39 12.52 18.69
C GLU A 228 -4.33 11.66 17.43
N VAL A 229 -3.27 11.76 16.63
CA VAL A 229 -3.06 10.91 15.46
C VAL A 229 -2.98 9.43 15.86
N VAL A 230 -2.20 9.09 16.89
CA VAL A 230 -2.07 7.70 17.39
C VAL A 230 -3.42 7.16 17.87
N GLN A 231 -4.23 7.97 18.54
CA GLN A 231 -5.57 7.58 18.96
C GLN A 231 -6.47 7.34 17.74
N TYR A 232 -6.47 8.26 16.78
CA TYR A 232 -7.24 8.10 15.54
C TYR A 232 -6.88 6.81 14.79
N LEU A 233 -5.57 6.53 14.62
CA LEU A 233 -5.10 5.30 13.99
C LEU A 233 -5.52 4.04 14.77
N ALA A 234 -5.53 4.10 16.10
CA ALA A 234 -6.01 3.00 16.92
C ALA A 234 -7.52 2.76 16.74
N ASP A 235 -8.31 3.83 16.63
CA ASP A 235 -9.74 3.76 16.40
C ASP A 235 -10.06 3.22 14.98
N GLN A 236 -9.32 3.63 13.95
CA GLN A 236 -9.46 3.09 12.59
C GLN A 236 -9.12 1.60 12.55
N HIS A 237 -8.04 1.18 13.20
CA HIS A 237 -7.69 -0.22 13.35
C HIS A 237 -8.82 -1.03 14.02
N ALA A 238 -9.35 -0.53 15.13
CA ALA A 238 -10.45 -1.19 15.83
C ALA A 238 -11.71 -1.29 14.97
N ARG A 239 -12.09 -0.23 14.24
CA ARG A 239 -13.23 -0.21 13.32
C ARG A 239 -13.07 -1.22 12.17
N ARG A 240 -11.87 -1.29 11.57
CA ARG A 240 -11.58 -2.25 10.50
C ARG A 240 -11.80 -3.68 10.97
N TYR A 241 -11.21 -4.06 12.09
CA TYR A 241 -11.34 -5.41 12.61
C TYR A 241 -12.76 -5.72 13.07
N ALA A 242 -13.46 -4.80 13.73
CA ALA A 242 -14.86 -4.96 14.07
C ALA A 242 -15.75 -5.17 12.82
N SER A 243 -15.45 -4.48 11.71
CA SER A 243 -16.15 -4.69 10.45
C SER A 243 -15.88 -6.09 9.86
N LEU A 244 -14.62 -6.55 9.89
CA LEU A 244 -14.24 -7.87 9.43
C LEU A 244 -14.82 -8.97 10.31
N ASP A 245 -14.80 -8.82 11.64
CA ASP A 245 -15.37 -9.78 12.58
C ASP A 245 -16.88 -10.03 12.37
N THR A 246 -17.61 -9.00 11.89
CA THR A 246 -19.05 -9.11 11.60
C THR A 246 -19.37 -9.48 10.16
N LEU A 247 -18.39 -9.49 9.26
CA LEU A 247 -18.62 -9.62 7.82
C LEU A 247 -19.25 -10.98 7.46
N GLY A 248 -18.79 -12.09 8.08
CA GLY A 248 -19.35 -13.42 7.86
C GLY A 248 -20.84 -13.52 8.19
N MET A 249 -21.25 -12.94 9.31
CA MET A 249 -22.68 -12.87 9.71
C MET A 249 -23.47 -12.02 8.70
N ARG A 250 -22.98 -10.85 8.32
CA ARG A 250 -23.63 -9.97 7.34
C ARG A 250 -23.77 -10.64 5.98
N ALA A 251 -22.70 -11.32 5.52
CA ALA A 251 -22.73 -12.08 4.28
C ALA A 251 -23.76 -13.21 4.32
N HIS A 252 -23.81 -13.97 5.43
CA HIS A 252 -24.80 -15.03 5.62
C HIS A 252 -26.24 -14.49 5.58
N GLN A 253 -26.48 -13.30 6.09
CA GLN A 253 -27.81 -12.68 6.11
C GLN A 253 -28.24 -12.11 4.74
N HIS A 254 -27.28 -11.63 3.91
CA HIS A 254 -27.59 -10.79 2.76
C HIS A 254 -27.12 -11.36 1.41
N MET A 255 -26.25 -12.36 1.41
CA MET A 255 -25.71 -12.94 0.17
C MET A 255 -26.33 -14.30 -0.14
N TRP A 256 -26.66 -14.53 -1.38
CA TRP A 256 -27.00 -15.85 -1.91
C TRP A 256 -25.80 -16.44 -2.64
N TRP A 257 -25.33 -17.62 -2.21
CA TRP A 257 -24.19 -18.29 -2.86
C TRP A 257 -24.68 -19.37 -3.82
N PRO A 258 -24.27 -19.32 -5.11
CA PRO A 258 -24.61 -20.35 -6.06
C PRO A 258 -23.97 -21.70 -5.66
N PHE A 259 -24.57 -22.80 -6.09
CA PHE A 259 -24.11 -24.18 -5.83
C PHE A 259 -23.90 -24.51 -4.34
N THR A 260 -24.52 -23.78 -3.44
CA THR A 260 -24.31 -23.90 -2.01
C THR A 260 -25.63 -24.17 -1.30
N GLN A 261 -25.64 -25.16 -0.39
CA GLN A 261 -26.77 -25.38 0.50
C GLN A 261 -26.65 -24.44 1.71
N HIS A 262 -27.34 -23.31 1.68
CA HIS A 262 -27.24 -22.23 2.67
C HIS A 262 -27.50 -22.69 4.10
N THR A 263 -28.38 -23.68 4.30
CA THR A 263 -28.66 -24.27 5.61
C THR A 263 -27.48 -25.02 6.24
N ARG A 264 -26.43 -25.32 5.44
CA ARG A 264 -25.24 -26.04 5.89
C ARG A 264 -24.04 -25.11 6.10
N VAL A 265 -24.15 -23.84 5.72
CA VAL A 265 -23.08 -22.85 5.89
C VAL A 265 -23.46 -21.97 7.07
N ALA A 266 -22.73 -22.10 8.18
CA ALA A 266 -22.92 -21.20 9.30
C ALA A 266 -22.09 -19.90 9.09
N PRO A 267 -22.45 -18.78 9.75
CA PRO A 267 -21.71 -17.51 9.59
C PRO A 267 -20.20 -17.62 9.85
N GLN A 268 -19.77 -18.49 10.77
CA GLN A 268 -18.36 -18.73 11.08
C GLN A 268 -17.62 -19.54 10.02
N ASP A 269 -18.35 -20.23 9.12
CA ASP A 269 -17.76 -21.02 8.04
C ASP A 269 -17.49 -20.17 6.79
N VAL A 270 -17.97 -18.92 6.78
CA VAL A 270 -17.74 -17.98 5.68
C VAL A 270 -16.31 -17.50 5.70
N THR A 271 -15.57 -17.78 4.62
CA THR A 271 -14.22 -17.25 4.46
C THR A 271 -14.25 -15.74 4.22
N ILE A 272 -13.62 -14.98 5.10
CA ILE A 272 -13.57 -13.52 5.03
C ILE A 272 -12.26 -13.11 4.39
N VAL A 273 -12.34 -12.44 3.25
CA VAL A 273 -11.17 -11.95 2.49
C VAL A 273 -11.08 -10.44 2.67
N ASP A 274 -9.99 -9.95 3.28
CA ASP A 274 -9.70 -8.53 3.41
C ASP A 274 -9.07 -7.96 2.14
N SER A 275 -8.20 -8.71 1.51
CA SER A 275 -7.57 -8.35 0.22
C SER A 275 -7.05 -9.58 -0.50
N ALA A 276 -6.63 -9.38 -1.76
CA ALA A 276 -6.02 -10.45 -2.56
C ALA A 276 -4.85 -9.90 -3.39
N HIS A 277 -3.79 -10.70 -3.53
CA HIS A 277 -2.64 -10.38 -4.37
C HIS A 277 -1.94 -11.66 -4.84
N SER A 278 -1.43 -11.66 -6.06
CA SER A 278 -0.82 -12.86 -6.64
C SER A 278 -1.73 -14.09 -6.44
N ASP A 279 -1.23 -15.17 -5.87
CA ASP A 279 -1.98 -16.41 -5.64
C ASP A 279 -2.58 -16.52 -4.22
N PHE A 280 -2.66 -15.39 -3.49
CA PHE A 280 -3.07 -15.40 -2.08
C PHE A 280 -4.19 -14.41 -1.78
N PHE A 281 -5.06 -14.84 -0.87
CA PHE A 281 -5.93 -13.95 -0.09
C PHE A 281 -5.28 -13.58 1.24
N GLU A 282 -5.51 -12.38 1.72
CA GLU A 282 -5.37 -12.06 3.14
C GLU A 282 -6.71 -12.40 3.81
N ALA A 283 -6.80 -13.62 4.34
CA ALA A 283 -8.02 -14.12 4.98
C ALA A 283 -8.06 -13.67 6.45
N HIS A 284 -9.24 -13.24 6.89
CA HIS A 284 -9.47 -12.83 8.27
C HIS A 284 -10.12 -13.95 9.07
N ALA A 285 -9.59 -14.20 10.27
CA ALA A 285 -10.21 -15.05 11.27
C ALA A 285 -10.54 -14.22 12.53
N PRO A 286 -11.80 -14.22 13.01
CA PRO A 286 -12.20 -13.45 14.17
C PRO A 286 -11.30 -13.72 15.39
N GLY A 287 -10.81 -12.66 16.02
CA GLY A 287 -9.90 -12.72 17.16
C GLY A 287 -8.44 -13.10 16.85
N GLN A 288 -8.13 -13.55 15.64
CA GLN A 288 -6.77 -13.96 15.22
C GLN A 288 -6.11 -12.94 14.28
N GLY A 289 -6.90 -12.12 13.58
CA GLY A 289 -6.44 -11.17 12.58
C GLY A 289 -6.42 -11.76 11.18
N THR A 290 -5.60 -11.19 10.29
CA THR A 290 -5.45 -11.62 8.89
C THR A 290 -4.21 -12.48 8.70
N SER A 291 -4.30 -13.45 7.80
CA SER A 291 -3.20 -14.31 7.39
C SER A 291 -3.30 -14.67 5.90
N PRO A 292 -2.17 -14.94 5.22
CA PRO A 292 -2.19 -15.34 3.83
C PRO A 292 -2.80 -16.74 3.68
N MET A 293 -3.75 -16.88 2.76
CA MET A 293 -4.38 -18.13 2.37
C MET A 293 -4.25 -18.30 0.86
N MET A 294 -3.71 -19.42 0.40
CA MET A 294 -3.55 -19.69 -1.03
C MET A 294 -4.90 -19.89 -1.71
N ASP A 295 -5.12 -19.19 -2.82
CA ASP A 295 -6.25 -19.42 -3.72
C ASP A 295 -5.92 -20.48 -4.76
N GLY A 296 -6.04 -21.76 -4.39
CA GLY A 296 -5.70 -22.88 -5.25
C GLY A 296 -6.64 -23.08 -6.44
N SER A 297 -7.76 -22.35 -6.49
CA SER A 297 -8.71 -22.38 -7.61
C SER A 297 -8.60 -21.18 -8.55
N ALA A 298 -7.67 -20.24 -8.26
CA ALA A 298 -7.52 -18.98 -8.99
C ALA A 298 -8.87 -18.27 -9.16
N SER A 299 -9.65 -18.19 -8.07
CA SER A 299 -11.01 -17.63 -8.03
C SER A 299 -11.87 -18.12 -9.20
N TRP A 300 -12.03 -19.44 -9.24
CA TRP A 300 -12.77 -20.13 -10.30
C TRP A 300 -12.18 -19.92 -11.69
N TRP A 301 -10.83 -20.04 -11.75
CA TRP A 301 -10.01 -19.97 -12.98
C TRP A 301 -9.96 -18.60 -13.67
N THR A 302 -10.40 -17.53 -12.99
CA THR A 302 -10.43 -16.19 -13.61
C THR A 302 -9.16 -15.37 -13.33
N GLN A 303 -8.32 -15.78 -12.37
CA GLN A 303 -7.14 -15.04 -11.94
C GLN A 303 -5.82 -15.68 -12.43
N ALA A 304 -5.74 -16.02 -13.72
CA ALA A 304 -4.60 -16.73 -14.31
C ALA A 304 -3.23 -16.01 -14.17
N VAL A 305 -3.22 -14.70 -13.96
CA VAL A 305 -2.01 -13.87 -13.74
C VAL A 305 -1.87 -13.37 -12.31
N GLY A 306 -2.67 -13.93 -11.40
CA GLY A 306 -2.72 -13.54 -9.99
C GLY A 306 -3.65 -12.35 -9.72
N HIS A 307 -4.09 -12.28 -8.46
CA HIS A 307 -4.96 -11.22 -7.97
C HIS A 307 -4.29 -9.87 -8.01
N GLY A 308 -5.07 -8.86 -8.39
CA GLY A 308 -4.68 -7.47 -8.27
C GLY A 308 -3.41 -7.12 -9.06
N HIS A 309 -3.13 -7.76 -10.19
CA HIS A 309 -1.94 -7.52 -10.99
C HIS A 309 -1.83 -6.03 -11.38
N PRO A 310 -0.72 -5.31 -11.05
CA PRO A 310 -0.62 -3.86 -11.20
C PRO A 310 -0.90 -3.36 -12.63
N ARG A 311 -0.40 -4.08 -13.63
CA ARG A 311 -0.62 -3.70 -15.05
C ARG A 311 -2.08 -3.82 -15.47
N LEU A 312 -2.81 -4.82 -14.94
CA LEU A 312 -4.24 -4.96 -15.23
C LEU A 312 -5.06 -3.88 -14.54
N ALA A 313 -4.75 -3.58 -13.27
CA ALA A 313 -5.41 -2.49 -12.54
C ALA A 313 -5.24 -1.14 -13.25
N LEU A 314 -4.02 -0.81 -13.71
CA LEU A 314 -3.74 0.42 -14.46
C LEU A 314 -4.40 0.41 -15.84
N ALA A 315 -4.44 -0.73 -16.55
CA ALA A 315 -5.12 -0.82 -17.84
C ALA A 315 -6.64 -0.62 -17.69
N ALA A 316 -7.25 -1.19 -16.64
CA ALA A 316 -8.65 -1.00 -16.33
C ALA A 316 -8.96 0.48 -15.98
N ALA A 317 -8.14 1.11 -15.13
CA ALA A 317 -8.28 2.53 -14.79
C ALA A 317 -8.13 3.42 -16.03
N TYR A 318 -7.16 3.14 -16.89
CA TYR A 318 -6.98 3.87 -18.17
C TYR A 318 -8.20 3.74 -19.07
N ALA A 319 -8.72 2.51 -19.26
CA ALA A 319 -9.88 2.29 -20.12
C ALA A 319 -11.14 2.93 -19.55
N ALA A 320 -11.37 2.84 -18.25
CA ALA A 320 -12.49 3.49 -17.56
C ALA A 320 -12.44 5.01 -17.71
N GLY A 321 -11.28 5.62 -17.55
CA GLY A 321 -11.09 7.05 -17.70
C GLY A 321 -11.21 7.56 -19.16
N ARG A 322 -10.88 6.69 -20.14
CA ARG A 322 -10.90 7.07 -21.55
C ARG A 322 -12.25 6.82 -22.24
N TYR A 323 -12.89 5.69 -21.91
CA TYR A 323 -14.09 5.24 -22.63
C TYR A 323 -15.34 5.22 -21.76
N GLY A 324 -15.19 5.07 -20.43
CA GLY A 324 -16.33 4.79 -19.57
C GLY A 324 -17.05 3.51 -20.02
N HIS A 325 -18.33 3.65 -20.36
CA HIS A 325 -19.12 2.60 -21.01
C HIS A 325 -19.52 3.05 -22.42
N VAL A 326 -19.09 2.31 -23.43
CA VAL A 326 -19.46 2.54 -24.84
C VAL A 326 -19.99 1.24 -25.41
N LEU A 327 -21.31 1.15 -25.50
CA LEU A 327 -22.00 0.03 -26.12
C LEU A 327 -23.14 0.53 -26.97
N SER A 328 -23.10 0.27 -28.27
CA SER A 328 -24.19 0.56 -29.21
C SER A 328 -23.96 -0.23 -30.50
N PRO A 329 -25.02 -0.63 -31.24
CA PRO A 329 -24.87 -1.15 -32.58
C PRO A 329 -24.07 -0.20 -33.46
N SER A 330 -23.11 -0.73 -34.21
CA SER A 330 -22.26 0.05 -35.13
C SER A 330 -21.27 1.01 -34.44
N VAL A 331 -21.01 0.85 -33.15
CA VAL A 331 -19.98 1.63 -32.45
C VAL A 331 -18.79 0.71 -32.17
N ALA A 332 -17.57 1.20 -32.43
CA ALA A 332 -16.33 0.48 -32.19
C ALA A 332 -15.38 1.33 -31.36
N HIS A 333 -14.60 0.67 -30.51
CA HIS A 333 -13.49 1.27 -29.80
C HIS A 333 -12.26 0.36 -29.84
N GLU A 334 -11.09 0.95 -29.81
CA GLU A 334 -9.80 0.30 -30.05
C GLU A 334 -9.56 -0.97 -29.22
N PRO A 335 -9.80 -1.01 -27.90
CA PRO A 335 -9.58 -2.25 -27.12
C PRO A 335 -10.39 -3.45 -27.60
N ALA A 336 -11.67 -3.26 -27.94
CA ALA A 336 -12.52 -4.35 -28.40
C ALA A 336 -12.08 -4.86 -29.78
N VAL A 337 -11.82 -3.95 -30.72
CA VAL A 337 -11.36 -4.29 -32.08
C VAL A 337 -10.02 -5.04 -32.01
N ARG A 338 -9.03 -4.53 -31.28
CA ARG A 338 -7.73 -5.20 -31.13
C ARG A 338 -7.84 -6.57 -30.49
N LEU A 339 -8.72 -6.74 -29.49
CA LEU A 339 -8.93 -8.06 -28.90
C LEU A 339 -9.53 -9.03 -29.94
N ALA A 340 -10.53 -8.59 -30.71
CA ALA A 340 -11.12 -9.39 -31.79
C ALA A 340 -10.06 -9.78 -32.83
N GLU A 341 -9.25 -8.85 -33.31
CA GLU A 341 -8.16 -9.10 -34.26
C GLU A 341 -7.15 -10.13 -33.75
N ARG A 342 -6.77 -10.04 -32.48
CA ARG A 342 -5.88 -11.02 -31.85
C ARG A 342 -6.50 -12.42 -31.77
N LEU A 343 -7.74 -12.50 -31.33
CA LEU A 343 -8.46 -13.78 -31.23
C LEU A 343 -8.63 -14.46 -32.60
N LEU A 344 -8.87 -13.68 -33.64
CA LEU A 344 -9.06 -14.16 -35.03
C LEU A 344 -7.72 -14.42 -35.75
N GLY A 345 -6.59 -14.00 -35.22
CA GLY A 345 -5.28 -14.21 -35.81
C GLY A 345 -4.87 -13.19 -36.87
N HIS A 346 -5.51 -12.02 -36.88
CA HIS A 346 -5.16 -10.88 -37.74
C HIS A 346 -4.02 -10.02 -37.18
N ASP A 347 -3.73 -10.12 -35.87
CA ASP A 347 -2.54 -9.52 -35.25
C ASP A 347 -1.36 -10.49 -35.32
N SER A 348 -0.34 -10.16 -36.11
CA SER A 348 0.86 -10.97 -36.31
C SER A 348 1.71 -11.12 -35.03
N SER A 349 1.56 -10.22 -34.05
CA SER A 349 2.24 -10.29 -32.77
C SER A 349 1.56 -11.24 -31.78
N ALA A 350 0.35 -11.69 -32.06
CA ALA A 350 -0.39 -12.61 -31.19
C ALA A 350 0.14 -14.04 -31.30
N THR A 351 0.69 -14.55 -30.21
CA THR A 351 1.15 -15.94 -30.10
C THR A 351 -0.01 -16.93 -30.02
N LEU A 352 -1.15 -16.51 -29.46
CA LEU A 352 -2.38 -17.27 -29.33
C LEU A 352 -3.49 -16.61 -30.15
N ALA A 353 -4.09 -17.35 -31.04
CA ALA A 353 -5.19 -16.92 -31.86
C ALA A 353 -6.18 -18.07 -32.05
N PRO A 354 -7.06 -18.33 -31.07
CA PRO A 354 -7.95 -19.49 -31.06
C PRO A 354 -8.91 -19.57 -32.24
N GLY A 355 -9.27 -18.42 -32.83
CA GLY A 355 -10.17 -18.32 -33.98
C GLY A 355 -9.47 -18.41 -35.34
N ARG A 356 -8.14 -18.50 -35.38
CA ARG A 356 -7.38 -18.47 -36.64
C ARG A 356 -7.81 -19.59 -37.61
N GLY A 357 -8.18 -19.19 -38.82
CA GLY A 357 -8.50 -20.10 -39.91
C GLY A 357 -9.92 -20.69 -39.91
N TRP A 358 -10.72 -20.44 -38.86
CA TRP A 358 -12.09 -20.94 -38.81
C TRP A 358 -13.14 -19.86 -38.41
N ALA A 359 -12.78 -18.90 -37.54
CA ALA A 359 -13.69 -17.85 -37.15
C ALA A 359 -13.45 -16.57 -37.95
N SER A 360 -14.52 -15.88 -38.32
CA SER A 360 -14.47 -14.64 -39.08
C SER A 360 -14.83 -13.38 -38.27
N ARG A 361 -15.47 -13.55 -37.11
CA ARG A 361 -15.92 -12.47 -36.21
C ARG A 361 -15.86 -12.91 -34.75
N ALA A 362 -15.74 -11.94 -33.83
CA ALA A 362 -15.84 -12.14 -32.40
C ALA A 362 -17.09 -11.44 -31.87
N PHE A 363 -17.80 -12.09 -30.97
CA PHE A 363 -18.89 -11.53 -30.21
C PHE A 363 -18.52 -11.61 -28.71
N PHE A 364 -18.69 -10.52 -28.00
CA PHE A 364 -18.38 -10.44 -26.57
C PHE A 364 -19.66 -10.55 -25.74
N THR A 365 -19.66 -11.41 -24.73
CA THR A 365 -20.75 -11.61 -23.78
C THR A 365 -20.26 -11.38 -22.36
N ASP A 366 -21.19 -11.16 -21.43
CA ASP A 366 -20.89 -10.90 -20.04
C ASP A 366 -20.35 -12.14 -19.31
N ASP A 367 -20.82 -13.32 -19.71
CA ASP A 367 -20.43 -14.61 -19.11
C ASP A 367 -20.47 -15.75 -20.13
N GLY A 368 -19.94 -16.92 -19.71
CA GLY A 368 -19.87 -18.10 -20.59
C GLY A 368 -21.24 -18.69 -20.92
N SER A 369 -22.23 -18.62 -20.03
CA SER A 369 -23.58 -19.13 -20.27
C SER A 369 -24.26 -18.32 -21.36
N THR A 370 -24.20 -17.01 -21.29
CA THR A 370 -24.68 -16.10 -22.35
C THR A 370 -23.95 -16.38 -23.68
N GLY A 371 -22.62 -16.64 -23.62
CA GLY A 371 -21.85 -17.02 -24.80
C GLY A 371 -22.36 -18.30 -25.46
N MET A 372 -22.75 -19.29 -24.68
CA MET A 372 -23.31 -20.55 -25.18
C MET A 372 -24.74 -20.40 -25.71
N GLU A 373 -25.53 -19.47 -25.17
CA GLU A 373 -26.88 -19.18 -25.69
C GLU A 373 -26.84 -18.44 -27.04
N VAL A 374 -25.78 -17.65 -27.27
CA VAL A 374 -25.59 -16.93 -28.54
C VAL A 374 -24.99 -17.81 -29.63
N ALA A 375 -24.21 -18.82 -29.28
CA ALA A 375 -23.56 -19.72 -30.23
C ALA A 375 -24.55 -20.72 -30.86
#